data_b15e39eada5d4eb011e86e17752a53f7
#
_entry.id   b15e39eada5d4eb011e86e17752a53f7
#
_cell.length_a   1.000
_cell.length_b   1.000
_cell.length_c   1.000
_cell.angle_alpha   90.00
_cell.angle_beta   90.00
_cell.angle_gamma   90.00
#
_symmetry.space_group_name_H-M   'P 1'
#
loop_
_entity.id
_entity.type
_entity.pdbx_description
1 polymer ?
#
loop_
_entity_poly.entity_id
_entity_poly.type
_entity_poly.pdbx_seq_one_letter_code
_entity_poly.pdbx_strand_id
1 'polypeptide(L)'
;MQSGYLQYVLNKAYRNKIAASGTLELTARCNLSCKMCYIHRAENDAEALAQELPTAFWLDMIRQTREAGTLTMLITGGEPLLRKDFREIYFACKKAGFLVSINTNGTLLRDEDIAFFAQYPPVRVNISLRRFRRNLCRALRDRKNVLTNRREYP
;
A
#
# COMPACT_ATOMS: atom_id res chain seq x y z
N MET A 1 4.09 19.32 11.66
CA MET A 1 2.82 19.97 12.10
C MET A 1 1.66 19.23 11.47
N GLN A 2 0.87 18.49 12.25
CA GLN A 2 -0.40 17.96 11.76
C GLN A 2 -1.34 19.16 11.58
N SER A 3 -2.00 19.29 10.43
CA SER A 3 -2.94 20.39 10.22
C SER A 3 -4.09 20.24 11.22
N GLY A 4 -4.57 21.35 11.81
CA GLY A 4 -5.68 21.36 12.77
C GLY A 4 -6.95 20.72 12.20
N TYR A 5 -7.11 20.75 10.88
CA TYR A 5 -8.20 20.08 10.18
C TYR A 5 -8.15 18.56 10.30
N LEU A 6 -6.98 17.92 10.10
CA LEU A 6 -6.84 16.47 10.25
C LEU A 6 -7.17 16.04 11.68
N GLN A 7 -6.67 16.78 12.67
CA GLN A 7 -6.98 16.51 14.08
C GLN A 7 -8.48 16.65 14.37
N TYR A 8 -9.15 17.64 13.81
CA TYR A 8 -10.59 17.80 13.92
C TYR A 8 -11.35 16.61 13.35
N VAL A 9 -10.97 16.15 12.13
CA VAL A 9 -11.60 15.00 11.46
C VAL A 9 -11.43 13.73 12.28
N LEU A 10 -10.21 13.46 12.78
CA LEU A 10 -9.91 12.29 13.60
C LEU A 10 -10.69 12.32 14.94
N ASN A 11 -10.77 13.48 15.60
CA ASN A 11 -11.55 13.65 16.82
C ASN A 11 -13.05 13.44 16.58
N LYS A 12 -13.57 13.93 15.45
CA LYS A 12 -14.98 13.72 15.06
C LYS A 12 -15.25 12.24 14.80
N ALA A 13 -14.37 11.55 14.08
CA ALA A 13 -14.46 10.11 13.83
C ALA A 13 -14.44 9.33 15.15
N TYR A 14 -13.52 9.63 16.04
CA TYR A 14 -13.42 9.01 17.37
C TYR A 14 -14.71 9.17 18.18
N ARG A 15 -15.24 10.40 18.27
CA ARG A 15 -16.51 10.68 19.01
C ARG A 15 -17.69 9.90 18.44
N ASN A 16 -17.72 9.69 17.13
CA ASN A 16 -18.79 8.97 16.45
C ASN A 16 -18.50 7.45 16.31
N LYS A 17 -17.43 6.94 16.94
CA LYS A 17 -17.00 5.54 16.88
C LYS A 17 -16.77 5.04 15.45
N ILE A 18 -16.29 5.91 14.56
CA ILE A 18 -15.96 5.59 13.18
C ILE A 18 -14.49 5.21 13.11
N ALA A 19 -14.18 4.04 12.54
CA ALA A 19 -12.82 3.64 12.21
C ALA A 19 -12.29 4.47 11.04
N ALA A 20 -11.67 5.63 11.34
CA ALA A 20 -11.21 6.58 10.31
C ALA A 20 -10.09 6.02 9.42
N SER A 21 -9.35 5.00 9.88
CA SER A 21 -8.26 4.37 9.13
C SER A 21 -8.37 2.85 9.19
N GLY A 22 -8.03 2.21 8.07
CA GLY A 22 -7.94 0.75 7.95
C GLY A 22 -6.60 0.31 7.38
N THR A 23 -6.27 -0.96 7.60
CA THR A 23 -5.09 -1.61 7.02
C THR A 23 -5.50 -2.91 6.37
N LEU A 24 -5.07 -3.14 5.13
CA LEU A 24 -5.22 -4.40 4.41
C LEU A 24 -3.84 -5.06 4.31
N GLU A 25 -3.66 -6.16 5.03
CA GLU A 25 -2.49 -7.04 4.91
C GLU A 25 -2.81 -8.12 3.87
N LEU A 26 -2.48 -7.86 2.61
CA LEU A 26 -2.94 -8.66 1.48
C LEU A 26 -2.33 -10.07 1.44
N THR A 27 -1.11 -10.22 1.94
CA THR A 27 -0.37 -11.48 1.94
C THR A 27 0.65 -11.53 3.06
N ALA A 28 0.88 -12.70 3.62
CA ALA A 28 2.00 -12.93 4.55
C ALA A 28 3.33 -13.21 3.81
N ARG A 29 3.27 -13.54 2.50
CA ARG A 29 4.46 -13.88 1.71
C ARG A 29 5.30 -12.65 1.38
N CYS A 30 6.62 -12.83 1.38
CA CYS A 30 7.58 -11.79 1.03
C CYS A 30 8.77 -12.38 0.27
N ASN A 31 9.25 -11.68 -0.75
CA ASN A 31 10.46 -12.04 -1.49
C ASN A 31 11.76 -11.65 -0.79
N LEU A 32 11.67 -11.10 0.44
CA LEU A 32 12.80 -10.77 1.28
C LEU A 32 12.73 -11.49 2.63
N SER A 33 13.89 -11.87 3.16
CA SER A 33 14.04 -12.46 4.50
C SER A 33 14.73 -11.48 5.44
N CYS A 34 13.99 -10.51 5.96
CA CYS A 34 14.52 -9.48 6.86
C CYS A 34 14.62 -10.02 8.30
N LYS A 35 15.81 -9.92 8.94
CA LYS A 35 16.06 -10.47 10.29
C LYS A 35 15.10 -9.99 11.39
N MET A 36 14.50 -8.82 11.22
CA MET A 36 13.56 -8.22 12.19
C MET A 36 12.11 -8.24 11.68
N CYS A 37 11.80 -9.01 10.66
CA CYS A 37 10.44 -9.15 10.17
C CYS A 37 9.65 -10.06 11.11
N TYR A 38 8.44 -9.68 11.45
CA TYR A 38 7.57 -10.48 12.33
C TYR A 38 6.78 -11.55 11.57
N ILE A 39 6.66 -11.44 10.23
CA ILE A 39 5.85 -12.36 9.40
C ILE A 39 6.67 -13.58 8.98
N HIS A 40 7.91 -13.42 8.51
CA HIS A 40 8.85 -14.47 8.10
C HIS A 40 8.30 -15.57 7.16
N ARG A 41 7.37 -15.25 6.23
CA ARG A 41 6.88 -16.19 5.22
C ARG A 41 7.57 -15.93 3.88
N ALA A 42 8.17 -16.97 3.31
CA ALA A 42 8.86 -16.86 2.03
C ALA A 42 7.88 -16.67 0.85
N GLU A 43 8.35 -16.14 -0.26
CA GLU A 43 7.57 -15.92 -1.47
C GLU A 43 6.89 -17.21 -1.98
N ASN A 44 7.61 -18.36 -1.89
CA ASN A 44 7.15 -19.66 -2.34
C ASN A 44 6.52 -20.52 -1.23
N ASP A 45 6.18 -19.94 -0.10
CA ASP A 45 5.50 -20.63 1.00
C ASP A 45 4.09 -21.06 0.57
N ALA A 46 3.92 -22.36 0.33
CA ALA A 46 2.66 -22.93 -0.17
C ALA A 46 1.52 -22.83 0.85
N GLU A 47 1.82 -22.94 2.14
CA GLU A 47 0.83 -22.79 3.21
C GLU A 47 0.32 -21.35 3.26
N ALA A 48 1.24 -20.37 3.25
CA ALA A 48 0.88 -18.96 3.24
C ALA A 48 0.10 -18.57 1.97
N LEU A 49 0.44 -19.15 0.81
CA LEU A 49 -0.30 -18.96 -0.42
C LEU A 49 -1.73 -19.53 -0.33
N ALA A 50 -1.89 -20.72 0.25
CA ALA A 50 -3.21 -21.37 0.41
C ALA A 50 -4.12 -20.61 1.39
N GLN A 51 -3.55 -19.84 2.30
CA GLN A 51 -4.28 -19.01 3.26
C GLN A 51 -4.62 -17.61 2.73
N GLU A 52 -4.13 -17.23 1.53
CA GLU A 52 -4.46 -15.94 0.95
C GLU A 52 -5.94 -15.84 0.62
N LEU A 53 -6.57 -14.78 1.11
CA LEU A 53 -7.97 -14.51 0.83
C LEU A 53 -8.15 -14.11 -0.64
N PRO A 54 -9.24 -14.56 -1.29
CA PRO A 54 -9.48 -14.25 -2.71
C PRO A 54 -9.78 -12.77 -2.93
N THR A 55 -9.59 -12.30 -4.16
CA THR A 55 -9.86 -10.91 -4.56
C THR A 55 -11.27 -10.47 -4.15
N ALA A 56 -12.29 -11.32 -4.38
CA ALA A 56 -13.67 -11.02 -4.05
C ALA A 56 -13.87 -10.67 -2.56
N PHE A 57 -13.16 -11.34 -1.66
CA PHE A 57 -13.17 -11.01 -0.23
C PHE A 57 -12.66 -9.58 0.01
N TRP A 58 -11.54 -9.21 -0.61
CA TRP A 58 -10.98 -7.86 -0.46
C TRP A 58 -11.89 -6.78 -1.01
N LEU A 59 -12.53 -7.04 -2.15
CA LEU A 59 -13.48 -6.10 -2.75
C LEU A 59 -14.70 -5.87 -1.83
N ASP A 60 -15.21 -6.92 -1.22
CA ASP A 60 -16.32 -6.80 -0.26
C ASP A 60 -15.90 -6.09 1.03
N MET A 61 -14.71 -6.39 1.56
CA MET A 61 -14.14 -5.68 2.72
C MET A 61 -13.95 -4.19 2.45
N ILE A 62 -13.51 -3.82 1.25
CA ILE A 62 -13.37 -2.43 0.82
C ILE A 62 -14.74 -1.73 0.83
N ARG A 63 -15.77 -2.38 0.28
CA ARG A 63 -17.14 -1.86 0.29
C ARG A 63 -17.64 -1.64 1.73
N GLN A 64 -17.58 -2.67 2.58
CA GLN A 64 -18.02 -2.58 3.98
C GLN A 64 -17.26 -1.51 4.76
N THR A 65 -15.94 -1.44 4.59
CA THR A 65 -15.09 -0.45 5.24
C THR A 65 -15.44 0.97 4.80
N ARG A 66 -15.80 1.16 3.52
CA ARG A 66 -16.28 2.43 3.00
C ARG A 66 -17.61 2.83 3.63
N GLU A 67 -18.54 1.90 3.71
CA GLU A 67 -19.86 2.11 4.34
C GLU A 67 -19.76 2.44 5.83
N ALA A 68 -18.76 1.85 6.52
CA ALA A 68 -18.42 2.14 7.90
C ALA A 68 -17.78 3.54 8.11
N GLY A 69 -17.51 4.30 7.04
CA GLY A 69 -17.02 5.67 7.12
C GLY A 69 -15.50 5.83 7.19
N THR A 70 -14.73 4.79 6.88
CA THR A 70 -13.26 4.86 6.82
C THR A 70 -12.81 5.84 5.72
N LEU A 71 -11.76 6.61 5.99
CA LEU A 71 -11.21 7.63 5.10
C LEU A 71 -9.85 7.24 4.52
N THR A 72 -9.00 6.62 5.32
CA THR A 72 -7.65 6.27 4.91
C THR A 72 -7.46 4.76 4.90
N MET A 73 -6.73 4.27 3.90
CA MET A 73 -6.43 2.85 3.78
C MET A 73 -4.93 2.64 3.56
N LEU A 74 -4.33 1.83 4.41
CA LEU A 74 -2.97 1.34 4.22
C LEU A 74 -3.02 -0.05 3.58
N ILE A 75 -2.34 -0.22 2.45
CA ILE A 75 -2.11 -1.53 1.85
C ILE A 75 -0.70 -1.99 2.21
N THR A 76 -0.61 -3.17 2.78
CA THR A 76 0.64 -3.77 3.27
C THR A 76 0.57 -5.31 3.21
N GLY A 77 1.44 -5.97 3.94
CA GLY A 77 1.56 -7.42 4.06
C GLY A 77 3.02 -7.78 4.27
N GLY A 78 3.43 -8.97 3.87
CA GLY A 78 4.83 -9.29 3.66
C GLY A 78 5.38 -8.41 2.53
N GLU A 79 4.99 -8.70 1.28
CA GLU A 79 5.18 -7.80 0.13
C GLU A 79 3.89 -7.80 -0.71
N PRO A 80 3.10 -6.73 -0.68
CA PRO A 80 1.80 -6.70 -1.35
C PRO A 80 1.91 -6.84 -2.88
N LEU A 81 3.01 -6.41 -3.49
CA LEU A 81 3.25 -6.50 -4.93
C LEU A 81 3.50 -7.94 -5.42
N LEU A 82 3.63 -8.93 -4.53
CA LEU A 82 3.64 -10.35 -4.91
C LEU A 82 2.27 -10.83 -5.41
N ARG A 83 1.20 -10.19 -5.00
CA ARG A 83 -0.15 -10.57 -5.43
C ARG A 83 -0.40 -10.09 -6.86
N LYS A 84 -0.90 -10.99 -7.70
CA LYS A 84 -1.24 -10.68 -9.09
C LYS A 84 -2.41 -9.70 -9.21
N ASP A 85 -3.34 -9.76 -8.25
CA ASP A 85 -4.53 -8.93 -8.14
C ASP A 85 -4.32 -7.62 -7.35
N PHE A 86 -3.06 -7.30 -6.97
CA PHE A 86 -2.74 -6.09 -6.22
C PHE A 86 -3.33 -4.81 -6.86
N ARG A 87 -3.18 -4.66 -8.18
CA ARG A 87 -3.67 -3.46 -8.90
C ARG A 87 -5.19 -3.35 -8.85
N GLU A 88 -5.91 -4.47 -8.94
CA GLU A 88 -7.37 -4.53 -8.85
C GLU A 88 -7.84 -4.09 -7.46
N ILE A 89 -7.25 -4.66 -6.41
CA ILE A 89 -7.57 -4.32 -5.01
C ILE A 89 -7.24 -2.84 -4.74
N TYR A 90 -6.06 -2.38 -5.16
CA TYR A 90 -5.67 -0.98 -5.03
C TYR A 90 -6.65 -0.04 -5.72
N PHE A 91 -7.02 -0.35 -6.97
CA PHE A 91 -7.94 0.46 -7.75
C PHE A 91 -9.34 0.49 -7.11
N ALA A 92 -9.81 -0.63 -6.56
CA ALA A 92 -11.06 -0.68 -5.82
C ALA A 92 -11.03 0.27 -4.60
N CYS A 93 -9.92 0.30 -3.85
CA CYS A 93 -9.73 1.26 -2.76
C CYS A 93 -9.81 2.72 -3.26
N LYS A 94 -9.18 3.01 -4.41
CA LYS A 94 -9.22 4.36 -5.02
C LYS A 94 -10.64 4.73 -5.45
N LYS A 95 -11.36 3.81 -6.10
CA LYS A 95 -12.76 4.01 -6.52
C LYS A 95 -13.70 4.19 -5.33
N ALA A 96 -13.45 3.51 -4.23
CA ALA A 96 -14.18 3.71 -2.99
C ALA A 96 -13.90 5.08 -2.33
N GLY A 97 -12.95 5.86 -2.85
CA GLY A 97 -12.64 7.21 -2.36
C GLY A 97 -11.67 7.24 -1.17
N PHE A 98 -10.96 6.15 -0.88
CA PHE A 98 -9.96 6.14 0.19
C PHE A 98 -8.71 6.95 -0.17
N LEU A 99 -8.13 7.57 0.84
CA LEU A 99 -6.77 8.09 0.82
C LEU A 99 -5.81 6.92 1.03
N VAL A 100 -5.33 6.34 -0.08
CA VAL A 100 -4.55 5.09 -0.06
C VAL A 100 -3.07 5.35 0.14
N SER A 101 -2.46 4.65 1.10
CA SER A 101 -1.01 4.55 1.28
C SER A 101 -0.57 3.10 1.06
N ILE A 102 0.68 2.92 0.64
CA ILE A 102 1.25 1.59 0.36
C ILE A 102 2.55 1.44 1.13
N ASN A 103 2.72 0.30 1.82
CA ASN A 103 3.99 -0.15 2.35
C ASN A 103 4.54 -1.27 1.47
N THR A 104 5.74 -1.13 0.95
CA THR A 104 6.41 -2.11 0.10
C THR A 104 7.92 -2.11 0.34
N ASN A 105 8.59 -3.21 0.04
CA ASN A 105 10.05 -3.23 -0.01
C ASN A 105 10.60 -2.63 -1.31
N GLY A 106 9.72 -2.36 -2.29
CA GLY A 106 10.03 -1.68 -3.54
C GLY A 106 10.79 -2.50 -4.58
N THR A 107 11.15 -3.76 -4.29
CA THR A 107 11.97 -4.57 -5.21
C THR A 107 11.20 -5.07 -6.43
N LEU A 108 9.88 -5.18 -6.31
CA LEU A 108 8.98 -5.68 -7.35
C LEU A 108 8.29 -4.56 -8.14
N LEU A 109 8.56 -3.29 -7.83
CA LEU A 109 8.02 -2.16 -8.58
C LEU A 109 8.55 -2.18 -10.02
N ARG A 110 7.64 -2.22 -10.98
CA ARG A 110 7.90 -2.18 -12.42
C ARG A 110 7.52 -0.82 -12.99
N ASP A 111 7.97 -0.52 -14.20
CA ASP A 111 7.61 0.73 -14.89
C ASP A 111 6.10 0.84 -15.14
N GLU A 112 5.44 -0.31 -15.35
CA GLU A 112 3.97 -0.40 -15.44
C GLU A 112 3.26 0.00 -14.14
N ASP A 113 3.84 -0.32 -12.97
CA ASP A 113 3.29 0.08 -11.67
C ASP A 113 3.47 1.58 -11.46
N ILE A 114 4.59 2.12 -11.91
CA ILE A 114 4.86 3.56 -11.88
C ILE A 114 3.86 4.31 -12.78
N ALA A 115 3.62 3.82 -13.99
CA ALA A 115 2.63 4.40 -14.91
C ALA A 115 1.21 4.32 -14.32
N PHE A 116 0.86 3.19 -13.71
CA PHE A 116 -0.42 3.01 -13.04
C PHE A 116 -0.59 3.96 -11.85
N PHE A 117 0.43 4.11 -11.02
CA PHE A 117 0.39 5.06 -9.90
C PHE A 117 0.44 6.53 -10.34
N ALA A 118 1.01 6.84 -11.51
CA ALA A 118 0.92 8.17 -12.08
C ALA A 118 -0.53 8.53 -12.49
N GLN A 119 -1.29 7.54 -12.96
CA GLN A 119 -2.70 7.72 -13.31
C GLN A 119 -3.61 7.71 -12.06
N TYR A 120 -3.31 6.88 -11.08
CA TYR A 120 -4.08 6.72 -9.84
C TYR A 120 -3.16 6.91 -8.63
N PRO A 121 -2.75 8.14 -8.30
CA PRO A 121 -1.69 8.37 -7.32
C PRO A 121 -2.11 7.93 -5.91
N PRO A 122 -1.27 7.16 -5.19
CA PRO A 122 -1.40 6.99 -3.76
C PRO A 122 -1.04 8.28 -3.03
N VAL A 123 -1.55 8.45 -1.82
CA VAL A 123 -1.14 9.56 -0.93
C VAL A 123 0.34 9.42 -0.56
N ARG A 124 0.78 8.17 -0.37
CA ARG A 124 2.16 7.86 0.00
C ARG A 124 2.53 6.44 -0.42
N VAL A 125 3.75 6.28 -0.89
CA VAL A 125 4.42 4.98 -1.00
C VAL A 125 5.58 4.97 -0.02
N ASN A 126 5.49 4.15 1.02
CA ASN A 126 6.53 3.94 2.00
C ASN A 126 7.40 2.77 1.53
N ILE A 127 8.62 3.05 1.13
CA ILE A 127 9.58 2.03 0.72
C ILE A 127 10.50 1.72 1.90
N SER A 128 10.51 0.46 2.34
CA SER A 128 11.39 -0.02 3.41
C SER A 128 12.81 -0.19 2.89
N LEU A 129 13.61 0.87 2.94
CA LEU A 129 15.03 0.84 2.58
C LEU A 129 15.82 0.23 3.72
N ARG A 130 15.98 -1.09 3.73
CA ARG A 130 16.96 -1.76 4.59
C ARG A 130 18.25 -1.92 3.80
N ARG A 131 19.37 -1.72 4.47
CA ARG A 131 20.77 -1.75 3.97
C ARG A 131 20.98 -2.76 2.83
N PHE A 132 20.44 -2.44 1.66
CA PHE A 132 20.67 -3.19 0.44
C PHE A 132 21.99 -2.74 -0.21
N ARG A 133 22.74 -3.73 -0.72
CA ARG A 133 23.98 -3.52 -1.46
C ARG A 133 23.80 -2.39 -2.50
N ARG A 134 24.86 -1.64 -2.77
CA ARG A 134 25.01 -0.43 -3.61
C ARG A 134 24.16 -0.39 -4.90
N ASN A 135 23.73 -1.54 -5.41
CA ASN A 135 23.02 -1.65 -6.70
C ASN A 135 21.55 -1.23 -6.64
N LEU A 136 20.82 -1.46 -5.53
CA LEU A 136 19.41 -1.04 -5.41
C LEU A 136 19.29 0.45 -5.19
N CYS A 137 20.19 1.05 -4.41
CA CYS A 137 20.23 2.51 -4.25
C CYS A 137 20.52 3.22 -5.57
N ARG A 138 21.27 2.59 -6.49
CA ARG A 138 21.54 3.10 -7.82
C ARG A 138 20.28 3.06 -8.69
N ALA A 139 19.62 1.90 -8.76
CA ALA A 139 18.38 1.73 -9.52
C ALA A 139 17.25 2.65 -9.05
N LEU A 140 17.09 2.85 -7.73
CA LEU A 140 16.10 3.78 -7.18
C LEU A 140 16.48 5.25 -7.39
N ARG A 141 17.78 5.57 -7.48
CA ARG A 141 18.27 6.93 -7.77
C ARG A 141 18.04 7.29 -9.22
N ASP A 142 18.27 6.35 -10.13
CA ASP A 142 18.03 6.55 -11.57
C ASP A 142 16.52 6.67 -11.87
N ARG A 143 15.64 6.02 -11.06
CA ARG A 143 14.18 6.13 -11.15
C ARG A 143 13.60 7.37 -10.48
N LYS A 144 14.31 8.05 -9.59
CA LYS A 144 13.86 9.31 -8.98
C LYS A 144 13.55 10.40 -10.01
N ASN A 145 14.24 10.41 -11.13
CA ASN A 145 14.00 11.38 -12.21
C ASN A 145 12.65 11.22 -12.90
N VAL A 146 11.99 10.05 -12.78
CA VAL A 146 10.65 9.80 -13.33
C VAL A 146 9.55 10.29 -12.38
N LEU A 147 9.79 10.29 -11.07
CA LEU A 147 8.82 10.71 -10.06
C LEU A 147 8.89 12.22 -9.74
N THR A 148 9.95 12.91 -10.17
CA THR A 148 10.15 14.35 -9.93
C THR A 148 9.69 15.24 -11.08
N ASN A 149 9.15 14.68 -12.18
CA ASN A 149 8.45 15.48 -13.18
C ASN A 149 7.13 15.98 -12.57
N ARG A 150 7.26 16.95 -11.67
CA ARG A 150 6.16 17.84 -11.29
C ARG A 150 5.68 18.52 -12.57
N ARG A 151 4.59 18.05 -13.12
CA ARG A 151 3.77 18.94 -13.94
C ARG A 151 3.26 20.01 -12.99
N GLU A 152 3.72 21.22 -13.19
CA GLU A 152 3.08 22.40 -12.64
C GLU A 152 1.60 22.33 -13.00
N TYR A 153 0.76 22.26 -12.00
CA TYR A 153 -0.67 22.47 -12.19
C TYR A 153 -0.87 23.97 -12.32
N PRO A 154 -1.61 24.45 -13.34
CA PRO A 154 -1.98 25.84 -13.48
C PRO A 154 -2.85 26.32 -12.33
#